data_dfed5cc3b7527df555fd1ac2c3cff7c9
#
_entry.id   dfed5cc3b7527df555fd1ac2c3cff7c9
#
_cell.length_a   1.000
_cell.length_b   1.000
_cell.length_c   1.000
_cell.angle_alpha   90.00
_cell.angle_beta   90.00
_cell.angle_gamma   90.00
#
_symmetry.space_group_name_H-M   'P 1'
#
loop_
_entity.id
_entity.type
_entity.pdbx_description
1 polymer ?
#
loop_
_entity_poly.entity_id
_entity_poly.type
_entity_poly.pdbx_seq_one_letter_code
_entity_poly.pdbx_strand_id
1 'polypeptide(L)'
;MAASRFPIILFDWGDTVMYDDPAQAAPMVAWPEVRPVPGIDRALAYLQASGRRIILATSADVSTVAQIRGALARVGLDSFFERIYSYENTRLPKGEAFYRHILADLQIEPSAALMVGDHLEKDVLTPNRLGMYAVWFNERNDGNYASELAVTVHNMDELLVYLDGIDHLQA
;
A
#
# COMPACT_ATOMS: atom_id res chain seq x y z
N MET A 1 7.73 24.62 -1.79
CA MET A 1 6.54 23.77 -1.67
C MET A 1 6.48 23.25 -0.25
N ALA A 2 5.34 23.30 0.41
CA ALA A 2 5.18 22.73 1.75
C ALA A 2 5.49 21.23 1.69
N ALA A 3 6.18 20.69 2.70
CA ALA A 3 6.47 19.27 2.76
C ALA A 3 5.15 18.50 2.93
N SER A 4 4.93 17.47 2.12
CA SER A 4 3.75 16.61 2.27
C SER A 4 3.74 15.96 3.67
N ARG A 5 2.57 15.89 4.30
CA ARG A 5 2.40 15.26 5.63
C ARG A 5 2.92 13.81 5.64
N PHE A 6 2.70 13.08 4.56
CA PHE A 6 3.18 11.72 4.38
C PHE A 6 4.07 11.66 3.15
N PRO A 7 5.39 11.84 3.29
CA PRO A 7 6.32 11.73 2.18
C PRO A 7 6.45 10.30 1.64
N ILE A 8 6.02 9.31 2.41
CA ILE A 8 6.09 7.89 2.04
C ILE A 8 4.72 7.25 2.18
N ILE A 9 4.28 6.62 1.10
CA ILE A 9 3.04 5.84 1.07
C ILE A 9 3.40 4.37 0.82
N LEU A 10 2.96 3.50 1.73
CA LEU A 10 3.05 2.06 1.59
C LEU A 10 1.71 1.52 1.09
N PHE A 11 1.74 0.66 0.08
CA PHE A 11 0.56 -0.07 -0.39
C PHE A 11 0.72 -1.56 -0.13
N ASP A 12 -0.35 -2.20 0.32
CA ASP A 12 -0.49 -3.64 0.15
C ASP A 12 -0.67 -3.98 -1.34
N TRP A 13 -0.50 -5.26 -1.69
CA TRP A 13 -0.54 -5.70 -3.08
C TRP A 13 -1.89 -6.32 -3.46
N GLY A 14 -2.19 -7.51 -2.93
CA GLY A 14 -3.43 -8.23 -3.21
C GLY A 14 -4.65 -7.49 -2.69
N ASP A 15 -5.69 -7.39 -3.49
CA ASP A 15 -6.96 -6.69 -3.21
C ASP A 15 -6.83 -5.20 -2.82
N THR A 16 -5.64 -4.62 -3.02
CA THR A 16 -5.38 -3.20 -2.84
C THR A 16 -4.85 -2.55 -4.13
N VAL A 17 -3.79 -3.08 -4.69
CA VAL A 17 -3.21 -2.64 -5.98
C VAL A 17 -3.67 -3.54 -7.11
N MET A 18 -3.65 -4.85 -6.91
CA MET A 18 -4.05 -5.88 -7.86
C MET A 18 -5.07 -6.80 -7.20
N TYR A 19 -6.08 -7.21 -7.94
CA TYR A 19 -6.98 -8.25 -7.42
C TYR A 19 -6.25 -9.57 -7.23
N ASP A 20 -6.45 -10.17 -6.06
CA ASP A 20 -5.97 -11.51 -5.74
C ASP A 20 -7.00 -12.58 -6.10
N ASP A 21 -6.53 -13.79 -6.37
CA ASP A 21 -7.38 -14.95 -6.62
C ASP A 21 -6.83 -16.17 -5.84
N PRO A 22 -7.42 -16.49 -4.69
CA PRO A 22 -6.95 -17.61 -3.86
C PRO A 22 -7.08 -18.98 -4.51
N ALA A 23 -7.80 -19.09 -5.64
CA ALA A 23 -7.86 -20.31 -6.43
C ALA A 23 -6.59 -20.56 -7.27
N GLN A 24 -5.76 -19.57 -7.46
CA GLN A 24 -4.50 -19.67 -8.21
C GLN A 24 -3.36 -20.13 -7.30
N ALA A 25 -2.77 -21.27 -7.61
CA ALA A 25 -1.61 -21.78 -6.89
C ALA A 25 -0.28 -21.21 -7.38
N ALA A 26 -0.25 -20.69 -8.62
CA ALA A 26 0.94 -20.10 -9.23
C ALA A 26 1.12 -18.63 -8.81
N PRO A 27 2.36 -18.10 -8.83
CA PRO A 27 2.60 -16.66 -8.70
C PRO A 27 1.77 -15.84 -9.70
N MET A 28 1.28 -14.67 -9.29
CA MET A 28 0.39 -13.82 -10.11
C MET A 28 0.99 -13.45 -11.48
N VAL A 29 2.31 -13.35 -11.59
CA VAL A 29 2.99 -13.09 -12.87
C VAL A 29 2.69 -14.15 -13.93
N ALA A 30 2.40 -15.38 -13.52
CA ALA A 30 2.10 -16.52 -14.39
C ALA A 30 0.59 -16.73 -14.64
N TRP A 31 -0.29 -15.94 -14.03
CA TRP A 31 -1.73 -16.06 -14.25
C TRP A 31 -2.10 -15.69 -15.70
N PRO A 32 -3.11 -16.34 -16.29
CA PRO A 32 -3.58 -15.98 -17.64
C PRO A 32 -3.98 -14.50 -17.73
N GLU A 33 -4.69 -14.00 -16.72
CA GLU A 33 -5.15 -12.61 -16.60
C GLU A 33 -4.77 -12.05 -15.24
N VAL A 34 -4.31 -10.80 -15.22
CA VAL A 34 -4.09 -10.01 -14.00
C VAL A 34 -4.86 -8.70 -14.11
N ARG A 35 -5.46 -8.26 -13.03
CA ARG A 35 -6.33 -7.07 -13.03
C ARG A 35 -5.92 -6.11 -11.92
N PRO A 36 -5.64 -4.85 -12.26
CA PRO A 36 -5.44 -3.81 -11.25
C PRO A 36 -6.79 -3.44 -10.60
N VAL A 37 -6.74 -2.98 -9.37
CA VAL A 37 -7.89 -2.39 -8.69
C VAL A 37 -8.27 -1.08 -9.42
N PRO A 38 -9.56 -0.83 -9.71
CA PRO A 38 -9.98 0.35 -10.45
C PRO A 38 -9.52 1.66 -9.81
N GLY A 39 -8.89 2.53 -10.61
CA GLY A 39 -8.42 3.85 -10.17
C GLY A 39 -7.06 3.85 -9.47
N ILE A 40 -6.44 2.69 -9.24
CA ILE A 40 -5.10 2.62 -8.62
C ILE A 40 -4.05 3.36 -9.45
N ASP A 41 -4.13 3.29 -10.77
CA ASP A 41 -3.25 4.00 -11.70
C ASP A 41 -3.29 5.51 -11.48
N ARG A 42 -4.49 6.09 -11.32
CA ARG A 42 -4.68 7.52 -11.02
C ARG A 42 -4.15 7.88 -9.64
N ALA A 43 -4.39 7.03 -8.63
CA ALA A 43 -3.89 7.25 -7.28
C ALA A 43 -2.35 7.25 -7.24
N LEU A 44 -1.70 6.28 -7.89
CA LEU A 44 -0.25 6.20 -7.98
C LEU A 44 0.35 7.39 -8.76
N ALA A 45 -0.28 7.78 -9.87
CA ALA A 45 0.15 8.94 -10.65
C ALA A 45 0.05 10.26 -9.84
N TYR A 46 -1.03 10.46 -9.08
CA TYR A 46 -1.18 11.61 -8.18
C TYR A 46 -0.07 11.64 -7.12
N LEU A 47 0.18 10.51 -6.47
CA LEU A 47 1.23 10.41 -5.44
C LEU A 47 2.62 10.70 -6.00
N GLN A 48 2.94 10.15 -7.17
CA GLN A 48 4.21 10.39 -7.85
C GLN A 48 4.37 11.87 -8.23
N ALA A 49 3.32 12.48 -8.79
CA ALA A 49 3.32 13.89 -9.17
C ALA A 49 3.47 14.83 -7.96
N SER A 50 3.01 14.40 -6.78
CA SER A 50 3.18 15.14 -5.52
C SER A 50 4.56 14.93 -4.88
N GLY A 51 5.47 14.19 -5.51
CA GLY A 51 6.82 13.93 -5.02
C GLY A 51 6.91 12.89 -3.89
N ARG A 52 5.87 12.12 -3.67
CA ARG A 52 5.85 11.05 -2.65
C ARG A 52 6.59 9.81 -3.15
N ARG A 53 7.27 9.15 -2.21
CA ARG A 53 7.86 7.83 -2.44
C ARG A 53 6.77 6.78 -2.26
N ILE A 54 6.66 5.86 -3.21
CA ILE A 54 5.64 4.82 -3.22
C ILE A 54 6.32 3.46 -3.03
N ILE A 55 5.89 2.74 -2.00
CA ILE A 55 6.50 1.49 -1.56
C ILE A 55 5.43 0.40 -1.56
N LEU A 56 5.76 -0.80 -2.01
CA LEU A 56 4.90 -1.97 -1.85
C LEU A 56 5.30 -2.74 -0.59
N ALA A 57 4.33 -3.07 0.26
CA ALA A 57 4.52 -3.78 1.52
C ALA A 57 3.50 -4.93 1.60
N THR A 58 3.88 -6.11 1.14
CA THR A 58 2.96 -7.24 0.95
C THR A 58 3.28 -8.43 1.84
N SER A 59 2.24 -9.20 2.20
CA SER A 59 2.38 -10.51 2.86
C SER A 59 2.55 -11.67 1.89
N ALA A 60 2.70 -11.41 0.59
CA ALA A 60 2.89 -12.45 -0.43
C ALA A 60 4.13 -13.32 -0.08
N ASP A 61 3.92 -14.61 -0.01
CA ASP A 61 4.94 -15.62 0.32
C ASP A 61 5.21 -16.59 -0.84
N VAL A 62 4.32 -16.63 -1.83
CA VAL A 62 4.43 -17.48 -3.04
C VAL A 62 5.25 -16.80 -4.14
N SER A 63 5.31 -15.47 -4.15
CA SER A 63 5.96 -14.69 -5.20
C SER A 63 7.28 -14.08 -4.73
N THR A 64 8.32 -14.19 -5.57
CA THR A 64 9.55 -13.41 -5.38
C THR A 64 9.31 -11.94 -5.72
N VAL A 65 10.19 -11.04 -5.26
CA VAL A 65 10.15 -9.62 -5.63
C VAL A 65 10.16 -9.43 -7.16
N ALA A 66 10.96 -10.19 -7.87
CA ALA A 66 11.01 -10.14 -9.34
C ALA A 66 9.68 -10.56 -9.99
N GLN A 67 8.98 -11.55 -9.43
CA GLN A 67 7.68 -11.99 -9.90
C GLN A 67 6.58 -10.96 -9.60
N ILE A 68 6.64 -10.29 -8.43
CA ILE A 68 5.73 -9.19 -8.09
C ILE A 68 5.91 -8.03 -9.09
N ARG A 69 7.16 -7.62 -9.35
CA ARG A 69 7.46 -6.60 -10.37
C ARG A 69 6.97 -7.01 -11.76
N GLY A 70 7.16 -8.27 -12.13
CA GLY A 70 6.64 -8.79 -13.40
C GLY A 70 5.12 -8.72 -13.51
N ALA A 71 4.38 -9.04 -12.45
CA ALA A 71 2.92 -8.92 -12.42
C ALA A 71 2.47 -7.46 -12.55
N LEU A 72 3.10 -6.54 -11.81
CA LEU A 72 2.84 -5.09 -11.90
C LEU A 72 3.16 -4.54 -13.30
N ALA A 73 4.25 -4.99 -13.93
CA ALA A 73 4.64 -4.55 -15.26
C ALA A 73 3.62 -4.97 -16.34
N ARG A 74 2.93 -6.10 -16.16
CA ARG A 74 1.86 -6.54 -17.09
C ARG A 74 0.71 -5.54 -17.21
N VAL A 75 0.51 -4.72 -16.18
CA VAL A 75 -0.54 -3.68 -16.13
C VAL A 75 0.03 -2.26 -16.08
N GLY A 76 1.33 -2.09 -16.29
CA GLY A 76 1.98 -0.78 -16.37
C GLY A 76 2.20 -0.08 -15.03
N LEU A 77 2.17 -0.80 -13.91
CA LEU A 77 2.26 -0.21 -12.56
C LEU A 77 3.64 -0.33 -11.90
N ASP A 78 4.56 -1.15 -12.41
CA ASP A 78 5.84 -1.42 -11.76
C ASP A 78 6.68 -0.16 -11.51
N SER A 79 6.70 0.75 -12.47
CA SER A 79 7.53 1.96 -12.41
C SER A 79 7.13 2.95 -11.30
N PHE A 80 5.94 2.83 -10.72
CA PHE A 80 5.52 3.66 -9.59
C PHE A 80 6.20 3.26 -8.28
N PHE A 81 6.56 1.99 -8.13
CA PHE A 81 7.07 1.47 -6.86
C PHE A 81 8.59 1.54 -6.78
N GLU A 82 9.09 2.39 -5.87
CA GLU A 82 10.53 2.53 -5.60
C GLU A 82 11.11 1.24 -5.02
N ARG A 83 10.43 0.64 -4.03
CA ARG A 83 10.82 -0.59 -3.34
C ARG A 83 9.63 -1.51 -3.13
N ILE A 84 9.94 -2.79 -3.00
CA ILE A 84 8.99 -3.85 -2.63
C ILE A 84 9.54 -4.58 -1.42
N TYR A 85 8.74 -4.64 -0.35
CA TYR A 85 8.99 -5.48 0.82
C TYR A 85 7.99 -6.62 0.84
N SER A 86 8.50 -7.84 0.95
CA SER A 86 7.73 -9.08 1.01
C SER A 86 8.42 -10.06 1.96
N TYR A 87 7.80 -11.21 2.21
CA TYR A 87 8.45 -12.27 3.00
C TYR A 87 9.76 -12.75 2.36
N GLU A 88 9.82 -12.77 1.03
CA GLU A 88 11.01 -13.25 0.30
C GLU A 88 12.27 -12.47 0.65
N ASN A 89 12.22 -11.14 0.71
CA ASN A 89 13.39 -10.31 0.96
C ASN A 89 13.56 -9.85 2.41
N THR A 90 12.51 -9.92 3.24
CA THR A 90 12.59 -9.53 4.66
C THR A 90 12.73 -10.72 5.61
N ARG A 91 12.23 -11.90 5.22
CA ARG A 91 12.05 -13.10 6.06
C ARG A 91 11.14 -12.86 7.28
N LEU A 92 10.32 -11.82 7.22
CA LEU A 92 9.39 -11.44 8.25
C LEU A 92 7.95 -11.55 7.73
N PRO A 93 7.04 -12.22 8.44
CA PRO A 93 5.62 -12.15 8.13
C PRO A 93 5.13 -10.72 8.39
N LYS A 94 4.13 -10.28 7.62
CA LYS A 94 3.56 -8.93 7.77
C LYS A 94 2.94 -8.75 9.16
N GLY A 95 3.59 -7.92 9.96
CA GLY A 95 3.30 -7.66 11.35
C GLY A 95 4.19 -6.54 11.88
N GLU A 96 4.25 -6.31 13.19
CA GLU A 96 5.04 -5.22 13.77
C GLU A 96 6.54 -5.28 13.40
N ALA A 97 7.16 -6.47 13.45
CA ALA A 97 8.56 -6.64 13.10
C ALA A 97 8.82 -6.28 11.63
N PHE A 98 7.90 -6.62 10.72
CA PHE A 98 7.97 -6.28 9.32
C PHE A 98 7.93 -4.76 9.10
N TYR A 99 7.00 -4.05 9.73
CA TYR A 99 6.92 -2.59 9.62
C TYR A 99 8.11 -1.89 10.28
N ARG A 100 8.58 -2.35 11.43
CA ARG A 100 9.81 -1.82 12.07
C ARG A 100 11.02 -1.97 11.15
N HIS A 101 11.14 -3.10 10.46
CA HIS A 101 12.19 -3.32 9.48
C HIS A 101 12.10 -2.30 8.33
N ILE A 102 10.91 -2.09 7.76
CA ILE A 102 10.70 -1.11 6.68
C ILE A 102 11.06 0.30 7.14
N LEU A 103 10.56 0.73 8.30
CA LEU A 103 10.83 2.07 8.84
C LEU A 103 12.34 2.29 9.06
N ALA A 104 13.04 1.29 9.59
CA ALA A 104 14.48 1.33 9.82
C ALA A 104 15.27 1.38 8.50
N ASP A 105 14.92 0.55 7.53
CA ASP A 105 15.60 0.50 6.22
C ASP A 105 15.38 1.78 5.42
N LEU A 106 14.20 2.39 5.51
CA LEU A 106 13.89 3.67 4.89
C LEU A 106 14.39 4.88 5.70
N GLN A 107 14.84 4.66 6.94
CA GLN A 107 15.29 5.70 7.87
C GLN A 107 14.24 6.79 8.10
N ILE A 108 13.01 6.39 8.39
CA ILE A 108 11.87 7.29 8.60
C ILE A 108 11.19 7.05 9.94
N GLU A 109 10.60 8.12 10.47
CA GLU A 109 9.71 8.03 11.63
C GLU A 109 8.35 7.45 11.22
N PRO A 110 7.68 6.68 12.10
CA PRO A 110 6.37 6.10 11.80
C PRO A 110 5.32 7.12 11.33
N SER A 111 5.31 8.31 11.92
CA SER A 111 4.37 9.39 11.58
C SER A 111 4.55 9.98 10.18
N ALA A 112 5.69 9.71 9.53
CA ALA A 112 5.97 10.14 8.16
C ALA A 112 5.44 9.16 7.09
N ALA A 113 4.93 8.00 7.51
CA ALA A 113 4.43 6.95 6.63
C ALA A 113 2.92 6.79 6.75
N LEU A 114 2.27 6.56 5.60
CA LEU A 114 0.87 6.17 5.50
C LEU A 114 0.80 4.78 4.86
N MET A 115 0.16 3.81 5.53
CA MET A 115 -0.13 2.50 4.97
C MET A 115 -1.53 2.48 4.36
N VAL A 116 -1.66 1.93 3.16
CA VAL A 116 -2.95 1.70 2.47
C VAL A 116 -3.09 0.21 2.21
N GLY A 117 -4.13 -0.43 2.72
CA GLY A 117 -4.35 -1.86 2.51
C GLY A 117 -5.74 -2.32 2.90
N ASP A 118 -6.09 -3.52 2.46
CA ASP A 118 -7.44 -4.10 2.60
C ASP A 118 -7.64 -4.91 3.89
N HIS A 119 -6.56 -5.34 4.52
CA HIS A 119 -6.65 -6.19 5.71
C HIS A 119 -6.57 -5.36 7.00
N LEU A 120 -7.72 -5.15 7.67
CA LEU A 120 -7.83 -4.28 8.85
C LEU A 120 -6.73 -4.54 9.91
N GLU A 121 -6.48 -5.79 10.32
CA GLU A 121 -5.47 -6.08 11.34
C GLU A 121 -4.05 -5.82 10.84
N LYS A 122 -3.69 -6.32 9.66
CA LYS A 122 -2.31 -6.27 9.16
C LYS A 122 -1.93 -4.89 8.61
N ASP A 123 -2.88 -4.19 7.96
CA ASP A 123 -2.61 -2.97 7.22
C ASP A 123 -3.02 -1.70 7.96
N VAL A 124 -3.82 -1.82 9.01
CA VAL A 124 -4.31 -0.68 9.77
C VAL A 124 -3.94 -0.77 11.25
N LEU A 125 -4.44 -1.76 11.96
CA LEU A 125 -4.23 -1.84 13.41
C LEU A 125 -2.76 -2.07 13.77
N THR A 126 -2.06 -2.93 13.02
CA THR A 126 -0.64 -3.20 13.25
C THR A 126 0.23 -1.96 13.00
N PRO A 127 0.16 -1.25 11.87
CA PRO A 127 0.86 0.03 11.69
C PRO A 127 0.49 1.07 12.74
N ASN A 128 -0.78 1.20 13.11
CA ASN A 128 -1.22 2.17 14.12
C ASN A 128 -0.56 1.93 15.49
N ARG A 129 -0.32 0.67 15.89
CA ARG A 129 0.42 0.36 17.13
C ARG A 129 1.85 0.88 17.13
N LEU A 130 2.42 1.12 15.97
CA LEU A 130 3.75 1.71 15.79
C LEU A 130 3.73 3.23 15.63
N GLY A 131 2.57 3.86 15.59
CA GLY A 131 2.40 5.30 15.34
C GLY A 131 2.36 5.68 13.85
N MET A 132 2.25 4.72 12.95
CA MET A 132 2.00 4.97 11.54
C MET A 132 0.53 5.32 11.31
N TYR A 133 0.28 6.17 10.33
CA TYR A 133 -1.07 6.39 9.81
C TYR A 133 -1.46 5.28 8.85
N ALA A 134 -2.77 5.03 8.74
CA ALA A 134 -3.27 4.00 7.84
C ALA A 134 -4.61 4.38 7.18
N VAL A 135 -4.82 3.87 5.98
CA VAL A 135 -6.10 3.88 5.28
C VAL A 135 -6.54 2.44 5.10
N TRP A 136 -7.69 2.10 5.67
CA TRP A 136 -8.33 0.83 5.38
C TRP A 136 -9.05 0.94 4.03
N PHE A 137 -8.52 0.26 3.03
CA PHE A 137 -9.14 0.13 1.72
C PHE A 137 -10.16 -1.01 1.76
N ASN A 138 -11.43 -0.68 2.02
CA ASN A 138 -12.51 -1.63 2.19
C ASN A 138 -13.50 -1.55 1.01
N GLU A 139 -13.08 -2.07 -0.16
CA GLU A 139 -13.88 -2.07 -1.38
C GLU A 139 -15.20 -2.85 -1.20
N ARG A 140 -15.23 -3.87 -0.34
CA ARG A 140 -16.44 -4.65 -0.05
C ARG A 140 -17.49 -3.84 0.69
N ASN A 141 -17.10 -2.72 1.31
CA ASN A 141 -17.98 -1.85 2.09
C ASN A 141 -18.78 -2.61 3.18
N ASP A 142 -18.11 -3.55 3.83
CA ASP A 142 -18.69 -4.40 4.88
C ASP A 142 -18.43 -3.87 6.30
N GLY A 143 -17.93 -2.64 6.42
CA GLY A 143 -17.69 -1.95 7.69
C GLY A 143 -16.90 -0.67 7.52
N ASN A 144 -16.76 0.05 8.63
CA ASN A 144 -15.94 1.25 8.73
C ASN A 144 -15.09 1.19 9.99
N TYR A 145 -13.86 1.68 9.90
CA TYR A 145 -12.98 1.89 11.03
C TYR A 145 -12.37 3.29 10.92
N ALA A 146 -12.40 4.03 12.01
CA ALA A 146 -11.76 5.34 12.10
C ALA A 146 -11.13 5.53 13.48
N SER A 147 -9.97 6.16 13.52
CA SER A 147 -9.26 6.55 14.73
C SER A 147 -8.47 7.82 14.47
N GLU A 148 -7.68 8.29 15.44
CA GLU A 148 -6.74 9.41 15.21
C GLU A 148 -5.68 9.09 14.15
N LEU A 149 -5.39 7.80 13.92
CA LEU A 149 -4.36 7.33 13.00
C LEU A 149 -4.93 6.57 11.80
N ALA A 150 -6.25 6.47 11.65
CA ALA A 150 -6.83 5.67 10.56
C ALA A 150 -8.16 6.24 10.05
N VAL A 151 -8.38 6.02 8.74
CA VAL A 151 -9.65 6.24 8.05
C VAL A 151 -9.98 5.04 7.16
N THR A 152 -11.27 4.89 6.81
CA THR A 152 -11.72 3.91 5.82
C THR A 152 -12.06 4.62 4.52
N VAL A 153 -11.69 4.00 3.40
CA VAL A 153 -12.12 4.37 2.05
C VAL A 153 -12.64 3.12 1.32
N HIS A 154 -13.60 3.29 0.41
CA HIS A 154 -14.23 2.18 -0.29
C HIS A 154 -13.85 2.07 -1.77
N ASN A 155 -13.11 3.05 -2.27
CA ASN A 155 -12.59 3.09 -3.64
C ASN A 155 -11.40 4.05 -3.72
N MET A 156 -10.69 4.03 -4.86
CA MET A 156 -9.52 4.87 -5.05
C MET A 156 -9.85 6.36 -5.23
N ASP A 157 -11.07 6.71 -5.63
CA ASP A 157 -11.48 8.11 -5.70
C ASP A 157 -11.63 8.72 -4.28
N GLU A 158 -12.15 7.96 -3.32
CA GLU A 158 -12.17 8.37 -1.91
C GLU A 158 -10.77 8.51 -1.33
N LEU A 159 -9.84 7.61 -1.70
CA LEU A 159 -8.43 7.73 -1.31
C LEU A 159 -7.82 9.03 -1.86
N LEU A 160 -8.08 9.37 -3.12
CA LEU A 160 -7.59 10.61 -3.72
C LEU A 160 -8.16 11.84 -3.02
N VAL A 161 -9.45 11.86 -2.71
CA VAL A 161 -10.09 12.97 -1.96
C VAL A 161 -9.47 13.11 -0.58
N TYR A 162 -9.20 12.00 0.12
CA TYR A 162 -8.55 12.02 1.43
C TYR A 162 -7.13 12.60 1.36
N LEU A 163 -6.33 12.15 0.39
CA LEU A 163 -4.95 12.63 0.21
C LEU A 163 -4.91 14.11 -0.17
N ASP A 164 -5.78 14.56 -1.07
CA ASP A 164 -5.89 15.96 -1.46
C ASP A 164 -6.30 16.85 -0.28
N GLY A 165 -7.25 16.39 0.53
CA GLY A 165 -7.67 17.08 1.75
C GLY A 165 -6.54 17.27 2.77
N ILE A 166 -5.69 16.27 2.95
CA ILE A 166 -4.50 16.36 3.83
C ILE A 166 -3.52 17.41 3.30
N ASP A 167 -3.28 17.46 2.01
CA ASP A 167 -2.33 18.37 1.40
C ASP A 167 -2.79 19.83 1.52
N HIS A 168 -4.09 20.09 1.39
CA HIS A 168 -4.67 21.43 1.53
C HIS A 168 -4.72 21.93 2.96
N LEU A 169 -4.77 21.05 3.98
CA LEU A 169 -4.74 21.45 5.39
C LEU A 169 -3.37 21.93 5.86
N GLN A 170 -2.31 21.75 5.06
CA GLN A 170 -0.93 22.16 5.37
C GLN A 170 -0.45 23.37 4.55
N ALA A 171 -1.26 23.86 3.66
CA ALA A 171 -0.99 25.05 2.84
C ALA A 171 -1.53 26.32 3.50
#